data_7b8cafbaaa243d05ff22e927ff80a2e4
#
_entry.id   7b8cafbaaa243d05ff22e927ff80a2e4
#
_cell.length_a   1.000
_cell.length_b   1.000
_cell.length_c   1.000
_cell.angle_alpha   90.00
_cell.angle_beta   90.00
_cell.angle_gamma   90.00
#
_symmetry.space_group_name_H-M   'P 1'
#
loop_
_entity.id
_entity.type
_entity.pdbx_description
1 polymer ?
#
loop_
_entity_poly.entity_id
_entity_poly.type
_entity_poly.pdbx_seq_one_letter_code
_entity_poly.pdbx_strand_id
1 'polypeptide(L)'
;MEEKKLTVTFVNVGYGEAILLESPDPSKPDGVFTALIDGGSAEDSEFADRSSGRVRIEEYLKKRGIRRLDLAVSTHIHEDHLCGLLRAARITPPAVLWQTLPPDLYRSLRPLDGSVARNLSESKFMQALNDYGTLCALVEDHGGTILAPKSGQELVIAPDLTVQILSPSTKKQLALADEINALYNSANVCSTFLQRLDALDARMNNYSLILRLNYRGTRILLPGDTNVTGYDGIDPADLRADLFKVGHHGQKDGADEALAELIRPTAVVCCASSDRRYNSAHPDTMKLLADHGAALSFSDCPPVPGMQIPPHEALRFTIG
;
A
#
# COMPACT_ATOMS: atom_id res chain seq x y z
N MET A 1 14.31 31.63 -4.16
CA MET A 1 13.59 30.45 -4.69
C MET A 1 13.13 29.67 -3.47
N GLU A 2 11.84 29.39 -3.39
CA GLU A 2 11.31 28.54 -2.33
C GLU A 2 11.91 27.14 -2.47
N GLU A 3 12.46 26.60 -1.41
CA GLU A 3 13.08 25.28 -1.43
C GLU A 3 11.99 24.24 -1.66
N LYS A 4 12.10 23.48 -2.77
CA LYS A 4 11.15 22.40 -3.03
C LYS A 4 11.29 21.34 -1.96
N LYS A 5 10.17 20.82 -1.44
CA LYS A 5 10.07 19.90 -0.32
C LYS A 5 9.44 18.58 -0.76
N LEU A 6 9.69 17.49 -0.01
CA LEU A 6 8.97 16.24 -0.21
C LEU A 6 7.48 16.46 0.09
N THR A 7 6.62 16.02 -0.80
CA THR A 7 5.17 15.94 -0.56
C THR A 7 4.75 14.48 -0.49
N VAL A 8 4.08 14.12 0.60
CA VAL A 8 3.43 12.82 0.79
C VAL A 8 1.94 13.03 0.76
N THR A 9 1.26 12.45 -0.22
CA THR A 9 -0.16 12.62 -0.43
C THR A 9 -0.89 11.29 -0.28
N PHE A 10 -1.79 11.20 0.68
CA PHE A 10 -2.71 10.08 0.86
C PHE A 10 -3.99 10.41 0.09
N VAL A 11 -4.25 9.70 -1.00
CA VAL A 11 -5.39 9.96 -1.87
C VAL A 11 -6.63 9.27 -1.29
N ASN A 12 -7.77 9.96 -1.30
CA ASN A 12 -9.02 9.38 -0.86
C ASN A 12 -9.57 8.42 -1.92
N VAL A 13 -9.15 7.18 -1.85
CA VAL A 13 -9.62 6.09 -2.70
C VAL A 13 -10.77 5.28 -2.05
N GLY A 14 -11.32 5.79 -0.93
CA GLY A 14 -12.31 5.07 -0.14
C GLY A 14 -11.67 4.00 0.73
N TYR A 15 -12.18 2.77 0.68
CA TYR A 15 -11.51 1.64 1.32
C TYR A 15 -10.34 1.20 0.46
N GLY A 16 -9.14 1.21 1.04
CA GLY A 16 -7.89 0.91 0.36
C GLY A 16 -6.81 1.96 0.59
N GLU A 17 -5.72 1.84 -0.13
CA GLU A 17 -4.55 2.70 0.03
C GLU A 17 -4.01 3.20 -1.32
N ALA A 18 -3.73 4.51 -1.38
CA ALA A 18 -2.97 5.09 -2.48
C ALA A 18 -2.14 6.26 -1.94
N ILE A 19 -0.81 6.14 -1.99
CA ILE A 19 0.11 7.15 -1.47
C ILE A 19 1.01 7.63 -2.60
N LEU A 20 0.92 8.94 -2.92
CA LEU A 20 1.76 9.59 -3.90
C LEU A 20 2.89 10.33 -3.20
N LEU A 21 4.12 10.05 -3.63
CA LEU A 21 5.33 10.76 -3.20
C LEU A 21 5.81 11.65 -4.36
N GLU A 22 6.02 12.93 -4.08
CA GLU A 22 6.62 13.88 -5.01
C GLU A 22 7.85 14.49 -4.31
N SER A 23 9.07 14.13 -4.74
CA SER A 23 10.33 14.60 -4.16
C SER A 23 11.10 15.44 -5.15
N PRO A 24 11.73 16.56 -4.74
CA PRO A 24 12.59 17.32 -5.61
C PRO A 24 13.72 16.47 -6.19
N ASP A 25 13.85 16.45 -7.50
CA ASP A 25 14.93 15.75 -8.19
C ASP A 25 15.31 16.49 -9.49
N PRO A 26 16.38 17.29 -9.47
CA PRO A 26 16.84 18.03 -10.66
C PRO A 26 17.26 17.14 -11.83
N SER A 27 17.49 15.86 -11.62
CA SER A 27 17.81 14.90 -12.69
C SER A 27 16.61 14.53 -13.54
N LYS A 28 15.40 14.78 -13.06
CA LYS A 28 14.15 14.46 -13.75
C LYS A 28 13.73 15.61 -14.68
N PRO A 29 13.03 15.32 -15.79
CA PRO A 29 12.64 16.33 -16.79
C PRO A 29 11.81 17.50 -16.22
N ASP A 30 10.97 17.22 -15.22
CA ASP A 30 10.11 18.19 -14.52
C ASP A 30 10.69 18.62 -13.17
N GLY A 31 11.89 18.13 -12.83
CA GLY A 31 12.57 18.42 -11.57
C GLY A 31 11.95 17.71 -10.36
N VAL A 32 11.16 16.64 -10.59
CA VAL A 32 10.46 15.90 -9.52
C VAL A 32 10.58 14.41 -9.76
N PHE A 33 11.00 13.67 -8.72
CA PHE A 33 10.83 12.23 -8.63
C PHE A 33 9.41 11.94 -8.14
N THR A 34 8.71 11.04 -8.83
CA THR A 34 7.33 10.69 -8.51
C THR A 34 7.20 9.19 -8.26
N ALA A 35 6.69 8.83 -7.08
CA ALA A 35 6.39 7.43 -6.75
C ALA A 35 4.92 7.27 -6.32
N LEU A 36 4.32 6.15 -6.69
CA LEU A 36 2.99 5.75 -6.25
C LEU A 36 3.09 4.43 -5.48
N ILE A 37 2.64 4.43 -4.23
CA ILE A 37 2.57 3.26 -3.37
C ILE A 37 1.11 2.87 -3.26
N ASP A 38 0.78 1.68 -3.79
CA ASP A 38 -0.58 1.16 -3.96
C ASP A 38 -1.49 2.10 -4.78
N GLY A 39 -2.72 1.70 -5.01
CA GLY A 39 -3.61 2.44 -5.89
C GLY A 39 -5.09 2.40 -5.51
N GLY A 40 -5.43 1.74 -4.40
CA GLY A 40 -6.82 1.55 -4.00
C GLY A 40 -7.53 0.46 -4.81
N SER A 41 -8.84 0.43 -4.66
CA SER A 41 -9.74 -0.51 -5.34
C SER A 41 -9.95 -0.16 -6.81
N ALA A 42 -10.25 -1.16 -7.63
CA ALA A 42 -10.75 -0.99 -8.99
C ALA A 42 -12.28 -1.07 -9.08
N GLU A 43 -12.97 -1.40 -7.99
CA GLU A 43 -14.41 -1.57 -7.93
C GLU A 43 -15.18 -0.26 -8.15
N ASP A 44 -16.12 -0.25 -9.09
CA ASP A 44 -16.93 0.94 -9.40
C ASP A 44 -17.81 1.37 -8.22
N SER A 45 -18.27 0.39 -7.43
CA SER A 45 -19.09 0.62 -6.24
C SER A 45 -18.37 1.45 -5.18
N GLU A 46 -17.04 1.37 -5.07
CA GLU A 46 -16.25 2.17 -4.14
C GLU A 46 -16.35 3.67 -4.44
N PHE A 47 -16.52 4.01 -5.71
CA PHE A 47 -16.58 5.39 -6.21
C PHE A 47 -17.97 5.86 -6.61
N ALA A 48 -19.03 5.07 -6.33
CA ALA A 48 -20.41 5.43 -6.65
C ALA A 48 -20.87 6.67 -5.87
N ASP A 49 -20.52 6.76 -4.59
CA ASP A 49 -20.75 7.95 -3.76
C ASP A 49 -19.44 8.76 -3.63
N ARG A 50 -19.42 9.93 -4.26
CA ARG A 50 -18.28 10.87 -4.19
C ARG A 50 -18.52 12.01 -3.20
N SER A 51 -19.55 11.96 -2.38
CA SER A 51 -19.84 13.01 -1.41
C SER A 51 -18.75 13.20 -0.36
N SER A 52 -17.98 12.13 -0.06
CA SER A 52 -16.81 12.17 0.81
C SER A 52 -15.53 12.70 0.12
N GLY A 53 -15.55 12.88 -1.20
CA GLY A 53 -14.39 13.31 -2.00
C GLY A 53 -13.61 12.15 -2.61
N ARG A 54 -14.12 10.91 -2.56
CA ARG A 54 -13.45 9.73 -3.16
C ARG A 54 -13.15 9.94 -4.63
N VAL A 55 -11.95 9.59 -5.03
CA VAL A 55 -11.46 9.71 -6.40
C VAL A 55 -10.62 8.50 -6.79
N ARG A 56 -10.78 8.01 -8.02
CA ARG A 56 -9.91 6.95 -8.56
C ARG A 56 -8.50 7.48 -8.69
N ILE A 57 -7.52 6.65 -8.39
CA ILE A 57 -6.11 7.09 -8.44
C ILE A 57 -5.70 7.59 -9.84
N GLU A 58 -6.16 6.91 -10.91
CA GLU A 58 -5.86 7.33 -12.27
C GLU A 58 -6.52 8.69 -12.63
N GLU A 59 -7.70 9.00 -12.10
CA GLU A 59 -8.35 10.31 -12.24
C GLU A 59 -7.56 11.38 -11.47
N TYR A 60 -7.09 11.05 -10.26
CA TYR A 60 -6.30 11.94 -9.43
C TYR A 60 -4.96 12.30 -10.09
N LEU A 61 -4.22 11.30 -10.60
CA LEU A 61 -2.97 11.52 -11.32
C LEU A 61 -3.18 12.41 -12.55
N LYS A 62 -4.23 12.15 -13.33
CA LYS A 62 -4.61 12.98 -14.49
C LYS A 62 -4.93 14.42 -14.09
N LYS A 63 -5.74 14.62 -13.06
CA LYS A 63 -6.11 15.94 -12.51
C LYS A 63 -4.88 16.73 -12.04
N ARG A 64 -3.90 16.01 -11.45
CA ARG A 64 -2.62 16.59 -11.00
C ARG A 64 -1.63 16.84 -12.13
N GLY A 65 -1.90 16.38 -13.35
CA GLY A 65 -0.99 16.48 -14.50
C GLY A 65 0.23 15.57 -14.39
N ILE A 66 0.16 14.52 -13.56
CA ILE A 66 1.24 13.53 -13.40
C ILE A 66 1.22 12.61 -14.62
N ARG A 67 2.33 12.62 -15.37
CA ARG A 67 2.47 11.88 -16.62
C ARG A 67 3.59 10.84 -16.58
N ARG A 68 4.27 10.72 -15.45
CA ARG A 68 5.40 9.81 -15.25
C ARG A 68 5.39 9.31 -13.81
N LEU A 69 5.58 8.02 -13.66
CA LEU A 69 5.89 7.38 -12.39
C LEU A 69 7.31 6.81 -12.50
N ASP A 70 8.23 7.32 -11.67
CA ASP A 70 9.58 6.77 -11.59
C ASP A 70 9.57 5.43 -10.85
N LEU A 71 8.67 5.31 -9.89
CA LEU A 71 8.49 4.12 -9.08
C LEU A 71 7.01 3.87 -8.81
N ALA A 72 6.58 2.63 -8.97
CA ALA A 72 5.35 2.11 -8.38
C ALA A 72 5.70 1.05 -7.34
N VAL A 73 4.95 0.98 -6.26
CA VAL A 73 5.10 -0.03 -5.22
C VAL A 73 3.77 -0.72 -5.02
N SER A 74 3.73 -2.04 -5.17
CA SER A 74 2.64 -2.87 -4.69
C SER A 74 3.07 -3.46 -3.34
N THR A 75 2.46 -2.99 -2.25
CA THR A 75 2.86 -3.46 -0.92
C THR A 75 2.53 -4.93 -0.74
N HIS A 76 1.35 -5.37 -1.19
CA HIS A 76 0.90 -6.75 -1.17
C HIS A 76 -0.22 -6.97 -2.20
N ILE A 77 -0.70 -8.22 -2.33
CA ILE A 77 -1.65 -8.60 -3.36
C ILE A 77 -3.07 -8.67 -2.77
N HIS A 78 -3.68 -7.50 -2.51
CA HIS A 78 -5.10 -7.36 -2.23
C HIS A 78 -5.76 -6.38 -3.22
N GLU A 79 -7.06 -6.54 -3.42
CA GLU A 79 -7.83 -5.79 -4.40
C GLU A 79 -7.79 -4.29 -4.15
N ASP A 80 -7.91 -3.89 -2.90
CA ASP A 80 -7.95 -2.51 -2.43
C ASP A 80 -6.57 -1.81 -2.33
N HIS A 81 -5.52 -2.47 -2.80
CA HIS A 81 -4.16 -1.94 -2.96
C HIS A 81 -3.68 -2.02 -4.41
N LEU A 82 -3.78 -3.20 -5.00
CA LEU A 82 -3.14 -3.49 -6.28
C LEU A 82 -4.01 -3.15 -7.48
N CYS A 83 -5.34 -3.36 -7.41
CA CYS A 83 -6.17 -3.27 -8.60
C CYS A 83 -6.28 -1.83 -9.14
N GLY A 84 -6.33 -0.82 -8.25
CA GLY A 84 -6.21 0.59 -8.64
C GLY A 84 -4.82 0.94 -9.15
N LEU A 85 -3.75 0.34 -8.60
CA LEU A 85 -2.38 0.54 -9.09
C LEU A 85 -2.24 0.08 -10.55
N LEU A 86 -2.86 -1.05 -10.92
CA LEU A 86 -2.92 -1.49 -12.32
C LEU A 86 -3.65 -0.46 -13.21
N ARG A 87 -4.74 0.15 -12.74
CA ARG A 87 -5.44 1.22 -13.49
C ARG A 87 -4.53 2.43 -13.70
N ALA A 88 -3.80 2.86 -12.66
CA ALA A 88 -2.82 3.93 -12.76
C ALA A 88 -1.71 3.59 -13.77
N ALA A 89 -1.16 2.38 -13.70
CA ALA A 89 -0.10 1.91 -14.58
C ALA A 89 -0.52 1.86 -16.06
N ARG A 90 -1.79 1.57 -16.36
CA ARG A 90 -2.32 1.58 -17.74
C ARG A 90 -2.24 2.96 -18.41
N ILE A 91 -2.35 4.04 -17.63
CA ILE A 91 -2.28 5.40 -18.16
C ILE A 91 -0.92 6.06 -17.95
N THR A 92 -0.21 5.63 -16.93
CA THR A 92 1.12 6.15 -16.56
C THR A 92 2.00 4.95 -16.15
N PRO A 93 2.53 4.20 -17.13
CA PRO A 93 3.38 3.03 -16.85
C PRO A 93 4.60 3.44 -16.01
N PRO A 94 4.89 2.76 -14.89
CA PRO A 94 6.03 3.10 -14.06
C PRO A 94 7.34 2.61 -14.67
N ALA A 95 8.42 3.38 -14.46
CA ALA A 95 9.76 2.96 -14.87
C ALA A 95 10.29 1.78 -14.04
N VAL A 96 9.88 1.72 -12.76
CA VAL A 96 10.24 0.64 -11.84
C VAL A 96 9.00 0.21 -11.06
N LEU A 97 8.79 -1.09 -10.91
CA LEU A 97 7.79 -1.68 -10.01
C LEU A 97 8.50 -2.42 -8.88
N TRP A 98 8.24 -2.01 -7.64
CA TRP A 98 8.59 -2.80 -6.46
C TRP A 98 7.39 -3.66 -6.03
N GLN A 99 7.65 -4.90 -5.70
CA GLN A 99 6.65 -5.86 -5.25
C GLN A 99 7.32 -6.96 -4.40
N THR A 100 6.57 -7.91 -3.85
CA THR A 100 7.07 -8.83 -2.82
C THR A 100 7.54 -10.19 -3.32
N LEU A 101 7.19 -10.59 -4.55
CA LEU A 101 7.49 -11.89 -5.12
C LEU A 101 8.77 -11.87 -5.96
N PRO A 102 9.41 -13.02 -6.24
CA PRO A 102 10.48 -13.08 -7.23
C PRO A 102 10.04 -12.44 -8.56
N PRO A 103 10.88 -11.57 -9.17
CA PRO A 103 10.46 -10.73 -10.30
C PRO A 103 9.90 -11.48 -11.50
N ASP A 104 10.34 -12.72 -11.73
CA ASP A 104 9.91 -13.54 -12.86
C ASP A 104 8.72 -14.46 -12.56
N LEU A 105 8.28 -14.54 -11.31
CA LEU A 105 7.23 -15.50 -10.89
C LEU A 105 5.93 -15.29 -11.67
N TYR A 106 5.56 -14.04 -11.93
CA TYR A 106 4.31 -13.70 -12.62
C TYR A 106 4.18 -14.38 -13.99
N ARG A 107 5.29 -14.68 -14.68
CA ARG A 107 5.28 -15.35 -15.98
C ARG A 107 4.78 -16.79 -15.93
N SER A 108 4.80 -17.41 -14.75
CA SER A 108 4.26 -18.75 -14.51
C SER A 108 2.79 -18.75 -14.09
N LEU A 109 2.23 -17.60 -13.73
CA LEU A 109 0.87 -17.48 -13.26
C LEU A 109 -0.11 -17.49 -14.45
N ARG A 110 -1.18 -18.25 -14.31
CA ARG A 110 -2.27 -18.30 -15.29
C ARG A 110 -3.48 -17.58 -14.71
N PRO A 111 -4.32 -16.96 -15.55
CA PRO A 111 -5.55 -16.35 -15.05
C PRO A 111 -6.41 -17.37 -14.29
N LEU A 112 -6.84 -16.98 -13.10
CA LEU A 112 -7.76 -17.75 -12.26
C LEU A 112 -9.19 -17.47 -12.68
N ASP A 113 -10.01 -18.52 -12.75
CA ASP A 113 -11.43 -18.39 -13.06
C ASP A 113 -12.22 -17.98 -11.82
N GLY A 114 -12.62 -16.70 -11.76
CA GLY A 114 -13.39 -16.17 -10.64
C GLY A 114 -14.78 -16.79 -10.45
N SER A 115 -15.28 -17.56 -11.45
CA SER A 115 -16.59 -18.23 -11.35
C SER A 115 -16.63 -19.35 -10.30
N VAL A 116 -15.46 -19.84 -9.85
CA VAL A 116 -15.35 -20.88 -8.81
C VAL A 116 -15.41 -20.31 -7.39
N ALA A 117 -15.38 -18.98 -7.24
CA ALA A 117 -15.44 -18.31 -5.93
C ALA A 117 -16.77 -18.60 -5.22
N ARG A 118 -16.71 -18.91 -3.92
CA ARG A 118 -17.90 -19.15 -3.07
C ARG A 118 -18.46 -17.85 -2.49
N ASN A 119 -17.64 -16.81 -2.43
CA ASN A 119 -17.99 -15.53 -1.82
C ASN A 119 -17.19 -14.37 -2.45
N LEU A 120 -17.53 -13.13 -2.07
CA LEU A 120 -16.92 -11.92 -2.61
C LEU A 120 -15.43 -11.78 -2.27
N SER A 121 -14.99 -12.20 -1.07
CA SER A 121 -13.58 -12.12 -0.66
C SER A 121 -12.71 -12.96 -1.58
N GLU A 122 -13.09 -14.22 -1.79
CA GLU A 122 -12.40 -15.12 -2.72
C GLU A 122 -12.34 -14.56 -4.14
N SER A 123 -13.46 -14.02 -4.63
CA SER A 123 -13.52 -13.40 -5.96
C SER A 123 -12.56 -12.22 -6.08
N LYS A 124 -12.53 -11.34 -5.08
CA LYS A 124 -11.63 -10.18 -5.02
C LYS A 124 -10.17 -10.57 -4.93
N PHE A 125 -9.85 -11.59 -4.13
CA PHE A 125 -8.47 -12.04 -4.02
C PHE A 125 -7.98 -12.74 -5.30
N MET A 126 -8.82 -13.53 -5.98
CA MET A 126 -8.50 -14.07 -7.31
C MET A 126 -8.32 -12.96 -8.34
N GLN A 127 -9.15 -11.91 -8.30
CA GLN A 127 -8.97 -10.74 -9.16
C GLN A 127 -7.62 -10.06 -8.90
N ALA A 128 -7.26 -9.85 -7.64
CA ALA A 128 -5.97 -9.26 -7.28
C ALA A 128 -4.78 -10.09 -7.77
N LEU A 129 -4.84 -11.42 -7.68
CA LEU A 129 -3.82 -12.32 -8.23
C LEU A 129 -3.72 -12.22 -9.77
N ASN A 130 -4.85 -12.12 -10.47
CA ASN A 130 -4.88 -11.91 -11.92
C ASN A 130 -4.33 -10.53 -12.30
N ASP A 131 -4.71 -9.50 -11.57
CA ASP A 131 -4.26 -8.14 -11.80
C ASP A 131 -2.76 -7.97 -11.48
N TYR A 132 -2.22 -8.72 -10.50
CA TYR A 132 -0.79 -8.76 -10.25
C TYR A 132 0.00 -9.24 -11.47
N GLY A 133 -0.40 -10.37 -12.07
CA GLY A 133 0.23 -10.87 -13.29
C GLY A 133 0.12 -9.86 -14.45
N THR A 134 -1.04 -9.24 -14.60
CA THR A 134 -1.30 -8.21 -15.62
C THR A 134 -0.46 -6.95 -15.39
N LEU A 135 -0.31 -6.49 -14.15
CA LEU A 135 0.52 -5.33 -13.79
C LEU A 135 1.98 -5.58 -14.13
N CYS A 136 2.52 -6.74 -13.73
CA CYS A 136 3.90 -7.11 -14.03
C CYS A 136 4.17 -7.16 -15.54
N ALA A 137 3.29 -7.82 -16.30
CA ALA A 137 3.41 -7.89 -17.75
C ALA A 137 3.35 -6.51 -18.40
N LEU A 138 2.41 -5.65 -17.98
CA LEU A 138 2.28 -4.29 -18.48
C LEU A 138 3.56 -3.46 -18.23
N VAL A 139 4.16 -3.56 -17.05
CA VAL A 139 5.40 -2.84 -16.73
C VAL A 139 6.54 -3.30 -17.63
N GLU A 140 6.70 -4.61 -17.82
CA GLU A 140 7.73 -5.16 -18.71
C GLU A 140 7.51 -4.77 -20.17
N ASP A 141 6.27 -4.85 -20.68
CA ASP A 141 5.90 -4.48 -22.05
C ASP A 141 6.19 -3.01 -22.37
N HIS A 142 6.20 -2.13 -21.36
CA HIS A 142 6.57 -0.72 -21.49
C HIS A 142 8.05 -0.45 -21.17
N GLY A 143 8.87 -1.49 -21.02
CA GLY A 143 10.31 -1.37 -20.77
C GLY A 143 10.67 -1.00 -19.33
N GLY A 144 9.73 -1.11 -18.39
CA GLY A 144 9.96 -0.93 -16.97
C GLY A 144 10.69 -2.12 -16.34
N THR A 145 11.21 -1.93 -15.14
CA THR A 145 11.94 -2.95 -14.38
C THR A 145 11.13 -3.40 -13.17
N ILE A 146 11.02 -4.71 -12.97
CA ILE A 146 10.35 -5.30 -11.81
C ILE A 146 11.40 -5.72 -10.80
N LEU A 147 11.28 -5.27 -9.56
CA LEU A 147 12.18 -5.58 -8.46
C LEU A 147 11.41 -6.09 -7.25
N ALA A 148 12.07 -6.96 -6.47
CA ALA A 148 11.56 -7.45 -5.19
C ALA A 148 12.53 -7.06 -4.07
N PRO A 149 12.45 -5.82 -3.57
CA PRO A 149 13.31 -5.38 -2.47
C PRO A 149 12.99 -6.18 -1.21
N LYS A 150 14.00 -6.32 -0.34
CA LYS A 150 13.93 -7.18 0.85
C LYS A 150 14.53 -6.48 2.06
N SER A 151 14.13 -6.93 3.24
CA SER A 151 14.61 -6.37 4.51
C SER A 151 16.13 -6.29 4.59
N GLY A 152 16.62 -5.22 5.19
CA GLY A 152 18.02 -4.89 5.32
C GLY A 152 18.59 -4.07 4.16
N GLN A 153 17.82 -3.81 3.10
CA GLN A 153 18.24 -2.90 2.04
C GLN A 153 17.88 -1.45 2.40
N GLU A 154 18.81 -0.54 2.12
CA GLU A 154 18.59 0.90 2.14
C GLU A 154 18.91 1.46 0.76
N LEU A 155 17.97 2.18 0.18
CA LEU A 155 18.01 2.66 -1.21
C LEU A 155 17.80 4.17 -1.24
N VAL A 156 18.68 4.89 -1.95
CA VAL A 156 18.47 6.30 -2.28
C VAL A 156 17.59 6.35 -3.51
N ILE A 157 16.36 6.85 -3.40
CA ILE A 157 15.38 6.89 -4.51
C ILE A 157 15.26 8.26 -5.14
N ALA A 158 15.59 9.32 -4.40
CA ALA A 158 15.70 10.69 -4.89
C ALA A 158 16.72 11.46 -4.02
N PRO A 159 17.17 12.66 -4.40
CA PRO A 159 18.00 13.50 -3.55
C PRO A 159 17.35 13.69 -2.18
N ASP A 160 18.14 13.51 -1.11
CA ASP A 160 17.72 13.61 0.29
C ASP A 160 16.62 12.62 0.74
N LEU A 161 16.20 11.69 -0.14
CA LEU A 161 15.16 10.69 0.15
C LEU A 161 15.73 9.27 0.08
N THR A 162 15.83 8.63 1.23
CA THR A 162 16.19 7.22 1.35
C THR A 162 15.00 6.37 1.77
N VAL A 163 14.99 5.12 1.38
CA VAL A 163 14.01 4.11 1.78
C VAL A 163 14.72 2.91 2.34
N GLN A 164 14.46 2.59 3.59
CA GLN A 164 14.85 1.33 4.21
C GLN A 164 13.71 0.33 4.07
N ILE A 165 14.02 -0.86 3.59
CA ILE A 165 13.08 -1.97 3.47
C ILE A 165 13.13 -2.78 4.78
N LEU A 166 12.04 -2.76 5.55
CA LEU A 166 11.94 -3.48 6.82
C LEU A 166 11.35 -4.89 6.66
N SER A 167 10.46 -5.08 5.69
CA SER A 167 9.81 -6.35 5.34
C SER A 167 9.51 -6.36 3.84
N PRO A 168 9.39 -7.54 3.19
CA PRO A 168 9.62 -8.88 3.70
C PRO A 168 11.10 -9.26 3.72
N SER A 169 11.46 -10.25 4.54
CA SER A 169 12.76 -10.92 4.46
C SER A 169 12.80 -11.85 3.25
N THR A 170 14.01 -12.23 2.80
CA THR A 170 14.17 -13.26 1.74
C THR A 170 13.40 -14.53 2.06
N LYS A 171 13.39 -14.96 3.33
CA LYS A 171 12.65 -16.14 3.78
C LYS A 171 11.13 -15.96 3.58
N LYS A 172 10.58 -14.78 3.94
CA LYS A 172 9.16 -14.46 3.72
C LYS A 172 8.82 -14.44 2.22
N GLN A 173 9.68 -13.84 1.38
CA GLN A 173 9.47 -13.79 -0.08
C GLN A 173 9.41 -15.19 -0.70
N LEU A 174 10.34 -16.07 -0.32
CA LEU A 174 10.36 -17.46 -0.81
C LEU A 174 9.15 -18.24 -0.31
N ALA A 175 8.77 -18.08 0.95
CA ALA A 175 7.57 -18.72 1.49
C ALA A 175 6.30 -18.28 0.75
N LEU A 176 6.15 -16.98 0.46
CA LEU A 176 5.02 -16.48 -0.33
C LEU A 176 5.02 -17.07 -1.75
N ALA A 177 6.19 -17.13 -2.39
CA ALA A 177 6.31 -17.73 -3.73
C ALA A 177 5.92 -19.21 -3.73
N ASP A 178 6.34 -19.98 -2.71
CA ASP A 178 5.98 -21.39 -2.56
C ASP A 178 4.47 -21.56 -2.34
N GLU A 179 3.84 -20.69 -1.53
CA GLU A 179 2.40 -20.73 -1.29
C GLU A 179 1.60 -20.41 -2.56
N ILE A 180 2.02 -19.40 -3.33
CA ILE A 180 1.40 -19.07 -4.63
C ILE A 180 1.58 -20.21 -5.61
N ASN A 181 2.77 -20.79 -5.75
CA ASN A 181 2.99 -21.94 -6.62
C ASN A 181 2.09 -23.12 -6.20
N ALA A 182 1.99 -23.39 -4.89
CA ALA A 182 1.12 -24.47 -4.38
C ALA A 182 -0.36 -24.20 -4.64
N LEU A 183 -0.81 -22.94 -4.56
CA LEU A 183 -2.16 -22.54 -4.92
C LEU A 183 -2.44 -22.84 -6.40
N TYR A 184 -1.61 -22.35 -7.31
CA TYR A 184 -1.78 -22.52 -8.74
C TYR A 184 -1.69 -23.99 -9.19
N ASN A 185 -0.80 -24.78 -8.56
CA ASN A 185 -0.70 -26.22 -8.81
C ASN A 185 -1.95 -27.00 -8.34
N SER A 186 -2.75 -26.45 -7.43
CA SER A 186 -4.00 -27.06 -6.96
C SER A 186 -5.24 -26.64 -7.74
N ALA A 187 -5.12 -25.79 -8.77
CA ALA A 187 -6.27 -25.23 -9.50
C ALA A 187 -7.21 -26.27 -10.12
N ASN A 188 -6.70 -27.47 -10.41
CA ASN A 188 -7.52 -28.58 -10.96
C ASN A 188 -8.37 -29.31 -9.89
N VAL A 189 -8.18 -29.03 -8.59
CA VAL A 189 -8.93 -29.63 -7.45
C VAL A 189 -9.58 -28.52 -6.66
N CYS A 190 -10.79 -28.14 -7.06
CA CYS A 190 -11.50 -26.95 -6.57
C CYS A 190 -11.49 -26.80 -5.04
N SER A 191 -11.77 -27.86 -4.28
CA SER A 191 -11.80 -27.79 -2.81
C SER A 191 -10.43 -27.49 -2.21
N THR A 192 -9.35 -28.08 -2.73
CA THR A 192 -7.98 -27.81 -2.28
C THR A 192 -7.52 -26.40 -2.68
N PHE A 193 -7.90 -25.98 -3.88
CA PHE A 193 -7.60 -24.63 -4.39
C PHE A 193 -8.23 -23.57 -3.48
N LEU A 194 -9.54 -23.65 -3.22
CA LEU A 194 -10.24 -22.67 -2.38
C LEU A 194 -9.73 -22.66 -0.95
N GLN A 195 -9.41 -23.82 -0.36
CA GLN A 195 -8.80 -23.89 0.96
C GLN A 195 -7.42 -23.18 1.01
N ARG A 196 -6.60 -23.34 -0.03
CA ARG A 196 -5.31 -22.66 -0.13
C ARG A 196 -5.47 -21.15 -0.38
N LEU A 197 -6.48 -20.79 -1.19
CA LEU A 197 -6.81 -19.39 -1.47
C LEU A 197 -7.17 -18.65 -0.17
N ASP A 198 -8.10 -19.21 0.63
CA ASP A 198 -8.50 -18.64 1.93
C ASP A 198 -7.32 -18.52 2.90
N ALA A 199 -6.47 -19.55 2.95
CA ALA A 199 -5.32 -19.56 3.84
C ALA A 199 -4.23 -18.54 3.42
N LEU A 200 -4.08 -18.29 2.14
CA LEU A 200 -3.15 -17.30 1.61
C LEU A 200 -3.70 -15.88 1.81
N ASP A 201 -4.97 -15.64 1.49
CA ASP A 201 -5.69 -14.38 1.70
C ASP A 201 -5.55 -13.91 3.17
N ALA A 202 -5.85 -14.79 4.12
CA ALA A 202 -5.76 -14.48 5.55
C ALA A 202 -4.36 -14.06 6.04
N ARG A 203 -3.29 -14.35 5.30
CA ARG A 203 -1.90 -14.03 5.67
C ARG A 203 -1.27 -12.95 4.78
N MET A 204 -1.94 -12.58 3.70
CA MET A 204 -1.37 -11.72 2.66
C MET A 204 -0.90 -10.37 3.22
N ASN A 205 -1.63 -9.79 4.17
CA ASN A 205 -1.28 -8.55 4.84
C ASN A 205 0.13 -8.57 5.45
N ASN A 206 0.54 -9.68 6.05
CA ASN A 206 1.85 -9.82 6.70
C ASN A 206 3.00 -10.13 5.73
N TYR A 207 2.71 -10.22 4.44
CA TYR A 207 3.70 -10.21 3.36
C TYR A 207 3.95 -8.81 2.78
N SER A 208 3.32 -7.77 3.32
CA SER A 208 3.49 -6.39 2.86
C SER A 208 4.94 -5.93 2.85
N LEU A 209 5.28 -5.12 1.85
CA LEU A 209 6.46 -4.26 1.89
C LEU A 209 6.27 -3.21 2.98
N ILE A 210 7.11 -3.28 4.03
CA ILE A 210 7.18 -2.23 5.05
C ILE A 210 8.33 -1.30 4.66
N LEU A 211 7.99 -0.06 4.38
CA LEU A 211 8.92 0.97 3.94
C LEU A 211 9.12 2.01 5.05
N ARG A 212 10.36 2.26 5.43
CA ARG A 212 10.72 3.42 6.25
C ARG A 212 11.46 4.43 5.38
N LEU A 213 10.80 5.53 5.06
CA LEU A 213 11.40 6.64 4.33
C LEU A 213 12.12 7.56 5.33
N ASN A 214 13.22 8.15 4.88
CA ASN A 214 13.90 9.23 5.59
C ASN A 214 14.15 10.36 4.60
N TYR A 215 13.58 11.51 4.89
CA TYR A 215 13.80 12.74 4.15
C TYR A 215 14.35 13.81 5.10
N ARG A 216 15.64 14.15 4.95
CA ARG A 216 16.32 15.17 5.78
C ARG A 216 16.12 14.95 7.30
N GLY A 217 16.11 13.72 7.75
CA GLY A 217 15.94 13.33 9.14
C GLY A 217 14.49 13.10 9.60
N THR A 218 13.49 13.47 8.82
CA THR A 218 12.09 13.11 9.08
C THR A 218 11.83 11.69 8.59
N ARG A 219 11.31 10.84 9.45
CA ARG A 219 11.05 9.41 9.22
C ARG A 219 9.57 9.16 9.02
N ILE A 220 9.26 8.43 7.96
CA ILE A 220 7.89 8.09 7.58
C ILE A 220 7.81 6.57 7.47
N LEU A 221 6.90 5.94 8.22
CA LEU A 221 6.68 4.50 8.20
C LEU A 221 5.40 4.17 7.45
N LEU A 222 5.54 3.42 6.36
CA LEU A 222 4.46 2.97 5.47
C LEU A 222 4.45 1.44 5.44
N PRO A 223 3.63 0.77 6.26
CA PRO A 223 3.65 -0.67 6.44
C PRO A 223 2.74 -1.44 5.47
N GLY A 224 2.06 -0.79 4.53
CA GLY A 224 0.92 -1.41 3.86
C GLY A 224 -0.11 -1.86 4.89
N ASP A 225 -0.62 -3.09 4.75
CA ASP A 225 -1.62 -3.63 5.68
C ASP A 225 -1.06 -4.58 6.73
N THR A 226 0.25 -4.49 6.98
CA THR A 226 0.88 -5.28 8.05
C THR A 226 0.13 -5.08 9.37
N ASN A 227 -0.31 -6.19 9.97
CA ASN A 227 -0.87 -6.19 11.33
C ASN A 227 0.25 -6.34 12.37
N VAL A 228 -0.09 -6.23 13.66
CA VAL A 228 0.88 -6.22 14.76
C VAL A 228 1.89 -7.37 14.69
N THR A 229 1.45 -8.59 14.35
CA THR A 229 2.35 -9.76 14.29
C THR A 229 3.29 -9.73 13.08
N GLY A 230 3.01 -8.93 12.07
CA GLY A 230 3.86 -8.79 10.89
C GLY A 230 5.16 -8.04 11.12
N TYR A 231 5.25 -7.30 12.24
CA TYR A 231 6.46 -6.58 12.66
C TYR A 231 7.46 -7.46 13.43
N ASP A 232 7.09 -8.70 13.74
CA ASP A 232 7.98 -9.63 14.46
C ASP A 232 9.33 -9.80 13.76
N GLY A 233 10.40 -9.62 14.53
CA GLY A 233 11.78 -9.75 14.04
C GLY A 233 12.35 -8.51 13.35
N ILE A 234 11.62 -7.40 13.28
CA ILE A 234 12.16 -6.10 12.88
C ILE A 234 12.86 -5.47 14.09
N ASP A 235 14.03 -4.87 13.87
CA ASP A 235 14.73 -4.15 14.93
C ASP A 235 13.85 -2.99 15.44
N PRO A 236 13.56 -2.91 16.76
CA PRO A 236 12.79 -1.81 17.33
C PRO A 236 13.32 -0.41 16.98
N ALA A 237 14.63 -0.25 16.81
CA ALA A 237 15.23 1.02 16.40
C ALA A 237 14.82 1.46 14.99
N ASP A 238 14.50 0.49 14.12
CA ASP A 238 14.06 0.75 12.76
C ASP A 238 12.58 1.13 12.65
N LEU A 239 11.78 0.88 13.68
CA LEU A 239 10.34 1.19 13.68
C LEU A 239 10.05 2.67 13.98
N ARG A 240 10.98 3.38 14.60
CA ARG A 240 10.75 4.78 14.98
C ARG A 240 10.41 5.65 13.77
N ALA A 241 9.29 6.39 13.85
CA ALA A 241 8.83 7.27 12.79
C ALA A 241 8.15 8.53 13.34
N ASP A 242 8.23 9.61 12.59
CA ASP A 242 7.58 10.89 12.92
C ASP A 242 6.16 10.93 12.29
N LEU A 243 6.01 10.36 11.08
CA LEU A 243 4.72 10.12 10.42
C LEU A 243 4.53 8.60 10.24
N PHE A 244 3.41 8.09 10.69
CA PHE A 244 3.05 6.68 10.60
C PHE A 244 1.71 6.49 9.88
N LYS A 245 1.69 5.72 8.79
CA LYS A 245 0.44 5.16 8.27
C LYS A 245 0.11 3.94 9.10
N VAL A 246 -1.02 3.93 9.79
CA VAL A 246 -1.42 2.77 10.60
C VAL A 246 -1.72 1.56 9.71
N GLY A 247 -1.22 0.39 10.08
CA GLY A 247 -1.42 -0.84 9.33
C GLY A 247 -2.88 -1.24 9.23
N HIS A 248 -3.23 -2.08 8.26
CA HIS A 248 -4.53 -2.72 8.09
C HIS A 248 -5.71 -1.77 8.25
N HIS A 249 -5.65 -0.61 7.59
CA HIS A 249 -6.68 0.45 7.61
C HIS A 249 -7.10 0.88 9.03
N GLY A 250 -6.21 0.71 10.02
CA GLY A 250 -6.52 1.03 11.42
C GLY A 250 -7.56 0.10 12.04
N GLN A 251 -7.69 -1.13 11.56
CA GLN A 251 -8.46 -2.18 12.24
C GLN A 251 -7.86 -2.48 13.62
N LYS A 252 -8.52 -3.29 14.41
CA LYS A 252 -8.09 -3.59 15.79
C LYS A 252 -6.69 -4.19 15.90
N ASP A 253 -6.25 -4.91 14.87
CA ASP A 253 -4.92 -5.52 14.77
C ASP A 253 -3.89 -4.65 14.05
N GLY A 254 -4.24 -3.43 13.64
CA GLY A 254 -3.35 -2.50 12.96
C GLY A 254 -2.31 -1.83 13.87
N ALA A 255 -2.58 -1.74 15.16
CA ALA A 255 -1.64 -1.28 16.18
C ALA A 255 -2.05 -1.78 17.57
N ASP A 256 -1.04 -1.96 18.45
CA ASP A 256 -1.19 -2.21 19.87
C ASP A 256 -0.28 -1.29 20.69
N GLU A 257 -0.36 -1.39 22.02
CA GLU A 257 0.42 -0.58 22.96
C GLU A 257 1.93 -0.68 22.70
N ALA A 258 2.43 -1.91 22.52
CA ALA A 258 3.85 -2.15 22.31
C ALA A 258 4.34 -1.53 21.01
N LEU A 259 3.58 -1.67 19.92
CA LEU A 259 3.93 -1.08 18.63
C LEU A 259 3.88 0.45 18.68
N ALA A 260 2.87 1.04 19.33
CA ALA A 260 2.75 2.49 19.50
C ALA A 260 3.95 3.06 20.30
N GLU A 261 4.38 2.36 21.36
CA GLU A 261 5.57 2.73 22.14
C GLU A 261 6.88 2.64 21.34
N LEU A 262 7.00 1.70 20.42
CA LEU A 262 8.18 1.54 19.56
C LEU A 262 8.23 2.61 18.47
N ILE A 263 7.12 2.85 17.76
CA ILE A 263 7.06 3.81 16.67
C ILE A 263 7.11 5.25 17.18
N ARG A 264 6.35 5.58 18.22
CA ARG A 264 6.20 6.94 18.81
C ARG A 264 5.95 8.02 17.78
N PRO A 265 4.91 7.89 16.97
CA PRO A 265 4.63 8.85 15.91
C PRO A 265 4.10 10.16 16.50
N THR A 266 4.46 11.30 15.88
CA THR A 266 3.81 12.59 16.16
C THR A 266 2.57 12.80 15.31
N ALA A 267 2.52 12.17 14.13
CA ALA A 267 1.37 12.18 13.24
C ALA A 267 1.06 10.76 12.74
N VAL A 268 -0.21 10.45 12.69
CA VAL A 268 -0.74 9.17 12.19
C VAL A 268 -1.73 9.43 11.06
N VAL A 269 -1.62 8.66 9.98
CA VAL A 269 -2.63 8.62 8.92
C VAL A 269 -3.30 7.25 8.92
N CYS A 270 -4.63 7.27 8.92
CA CYS A 270 -5.45 6.08 8.74
C CYS A 270 -6.12 6.12 7.36
N CYS A 271 -5.78 5.17 6.50
CA CYS A 271 -6.42 4.99 5.19
C CYS A 271 -7.68 4.13 5.38
N ALA A 272 -8.80 4.76 5.77
CA ALA A 272 -10.05 4.09 6.10
C ALA A 272 -11.22 4.76 5.41
N SER A 273 -12.20 3.96 4.98
CA SER A 273 -13.38 4.46 4.28
C SER A 273 -14.39 5.15 5.20
N SER A 274 -15.18 6.07 4.64
CA SER A 274 -16.25 6.79 5.37
C SER A 274 -17.33 5.86 5.94
N ASP A 275 -17.55 4.69 5.36
CA ASP A 275 -18.47 3.67 5.86
C ASP A 275 -17.80 2.69 6.86
N ARG A 276 -16.51 2.91 7.18
CA ARG A 276 -15.71 2.07 8.07
C ARG A 276 -15.80 0.58 7.72
N ARG A 277 -15.67 0.28 6.45
CA ARG A 277 -15.71 -1.09 5.94
C ARG A 277 -14.69 -1.96 6.70
N TYR A 278 -15.07 -3.20 7.00
CA TYR A 278 -14.29 -4.16 7.79
C TYR A 278 -13.81 -3.65 9.15
N ASN A 279 -14.57 -2.73 9.78
CA ASN A 279 -14.18 -2.05 11.03
C ASN A 279 -12.88 -1.25 10.95
N SER A 280 -12.57 -0.70 9.77
CA SER A 280 -11.47 0.24 9.60
C SER A 280 -11.64 1.47 10.50
N ALA A 281 -10.55 2.20 10.78
CA ALA A 281 -10.51 3.26 11.78
C ALA A 281 -11.17 2.83 13.10
N HIS A 282 -10.74 1.66 13.64
CA HIS A 282 -11.33 1.09 14.84
C HIS A 282 -11.17 2.05 16.02
N PRO A 283 -12.25 2.35 16.78
CA PRO A 283 -12.19 3.35 17.86
C PRO A 283 -11.08 3.11 18.88
N ASP A 284 -10.87 1.85 19.28
CA ASP A 284 -9.84 1.50 20.26
C ASP A 284 -8.44 1.77 19.69
N THR A 285 -8.19 1.43 18.42
CA THR A 285 -6.91 1.68 17.74
C THR A 285 -6.67 3.18 17.59
N MET A 286 -7.68 3.94 17.18
CA MET A 286 -7.57 5.40 17.04
C MET A 286 -7.33 6.06 18.42
N LYS A 287 -8.08 5.62 19.44
CA LYS A 287 -7.91 6.12 20.81
C LYS A 287 -6.50 5.82 21.34
N LEU A 288 -6.02 4.60 21.17
CA LEU A 288 -4.68 4.17 21.56
C LEU A 288 -3.62 5.11 20.99
N LEU A 289 -3.64 5.34 19.67
CA LEU A 289 -2.65 6.19 19.01
C LEU A 289 -2.75 7.66 19.44
N ALA A 290 -3.96 8.17 19.69
CA ALA A 290 -4.16 9.51 20.22
C ALA A 290 -3.65 9.66 21.66
N ASP A 291 -3.89 8.66 22.51
CA ASP A 291 -3.41 8.61 23.90
C ASP A 291 -1.86 8.62 23.97
N HIS A 292 -1.18 8.09 22.93
CA HIS A 292 0.28 8.18 22.74
C HIS A 292 0.75 9.53 22.17
N GLY A 293 -0.15 10.51 22.04
CA GLY A 293 0.16 11.87 21.62
C GLY A 293 0.22 12.09 20.12
N ALA A 294 -0.20 11.15 19.30
CA ALA A 294 -0.21 11.31 17.85
C ALA A 294 -1.40 12.16 17.37
N ALA A 295 -1.15 13.08 16.45
CA ALA A 295 -2.20 13.77 15.70
C ALA A 295 -2.77 12.82 14.64
N LEU A 296 -4.09 12.54 14.70
CA LEU A 296 -4.76 11.63 13.77
C LEU A 296 -5.26 12.38 12.54
N SER A 297 -5.07 11.78 11.38
CA SER A 297 -5.59 12.22 10.08
C SER A 297 -6.11 11.01 9.30
N PHE A 298 -7.01 11.23 8.34
CA PHE A 298 -7.70 10.16 7.62
C PHE A 298 -7.71 10.44 6.12
N SER A 299 -7.52 9.43 5.29
CA SER A 299 -7.56 9.58 3.82
C SER A 299 -8.98 9.82 3.29
N ASP A 300 -10.01 9.26 3.94
CA ASP A 300 -11.43 9.54 3.74
C ASP A 300 -12.01 10.17 5.02
N CYS A 301 -13.31 10.23 5.18
CA CYS A 301 -14.01 10.85 6.33
C CYS A 301 -14.76 9.81 7.19
N PRO A 302 -14.09 8.83 7.82
CA PRO A 302 -14.76 7.87 8.69
C PRO A 302 -15.35 8.56 9.93
N PRO A 303 -16.50 8.07 10.46
CA PRO A 303 -17.07 8.57 11.69
C PRO A 303 -16.23 8.13 12.90
N VAL A 304 -15.32 8.99 13.34
CA VAL A 304 -14.48 8.76 14.52
C VAL A 304 -15.02 9.59 15.69
N PRO A 305 -15.25 9.00 16.87
CA PRO A 305 -15.77 9.75 18.03
C PRO A 305 -14.93 10.98 18.36
N GLY A 306 -15.59 12.13 18.51
CA GLY A 306 -14.94 13.40 18.87
C GLY A 306 -14.22 14.11 17.71
N MET A 307 -14.25 13.59 16.49
CA MET A 307 -13.65 14.19 15.31
C MET A 307 -14.69 14.55 14.26
N GLN A 308 -14.48 15.69 13.59
CA GLN A 308 -15.20 16.07 12.38
C GLN A 308 -14.19 16.11 11.22
N ILE A 309 -14.34 15.19 10.28
CA ILE A 309 -13.43 15.07 9.14
C ILE A 309 -14.23 15.55 7.91
N PRO A 310 -13.90 16.72 7.33
CA PRO A 310 -14.60 17.21 6.16
C PRO A 310 -14.27 16.36 4.93
N PRO A 311 -15.18 16.24 3.97
CA PRO A 311 -14.89 15.59 2.68
C PRO A 311 -13.69 16.23 1.97
N HIS A 312 -12.82 15.40 1.43
CA HIS A 312 -11.62 15.83 0.70
C HIS A 312 -11.13 14.74 -0.27
N GLU A 313 -10.45 15.15 -1.34
CA GLU A 313 -9.90 14.21 -2.33
C GLU A 313 -8.54 13.63 -1.92
N ALA A 314 -7.81 14.32 -1.06
CA ALA A 314 -6.51 13.86 -0.60
C ALA A 314 -6.04 14.65 0.61
N LEU A 315 -5.26 13.98 1.44
CA LEU A 315 -4.53 14.56 2.57
C LEU A 315 -3.06 14.72 2.20
N ARG A 316 -2.49 15.92 2.42
CA ARG A 316 -1.11 16.22 2.04
C ARG A 316 -0.25 16.61 3.22
N PHE A 317 0.95 16.01 3.27
CA PHE A 317 2.03 16.42 4.16
C PHE A 317 3.19 16.97 3.36
N THR A 318 3.68 18.15 3.72
CA THR A 318 4.90 18.75 3.17
C THR A 318 6.01 18.60 4.19
N ILE A 319 7.07 17.91 3.82
CA ILE A 319 8.20 17.52 4.68
C ILE A 319 9.44 18.30 4.20
N GLY A 320 10.11 18.99 5.11
CA GLY A 320 11.30 19.74 4.71
C GLY A 320 12.04 20.35 5.83
#